data_f1c1a12716e7e4317a47933852342d59
#
_entry.id   f1c1a12716e7e4317a47933852342d59
#
_cell.length_a   1.000
_cell.length_b   1.000
_cell.length_c   1.000
_cell.angle_alpha   90.00
_cell.angle_beta   90.00
_cell.angle_gamma   90.00
#
_symmetry.space_group_name_H-M   'P 1'
#
loop_
_entity.id
_entity.type
_entity.pdbx_description
1 polymer ?
#
loop_
_entity_poly.entity_id
_entity_poly.type
_entity_poly.pdbx_seq_one_letter_code
_entity_poly.pdbx_strand_id
1 'polypeptide(L)'
;MNHNTGTTMRLFSGPLSMFGSKAEIALLEKGLDFELVMVPFGETYEPKHPEVLRVNPKRQVPVLIHGGLEIFDSTQIFEYLEDLKPAPALWPAEAAARAEARLLELKSDEVFFPHVIRLMGLQDRPEDPAAVAARAAAARFYEEMEVLAAARGHLAGAYFYADIAFYMAQLFAARMGAPMTGATPNLLRWRDEVTARPAVRDVVAAMAAFLASRGRPVPDFMPIPGA
;
A
#
# COMPACT_ATOMS: atom_id res chain seq x y z
N MET A 1 15.38 -35.13 -12.03
CA MET A 1 15.18 -34.99 -10.58
C MET A 1 15.22 -33.50 -10.27
N ASN A 2 14.02 -32.87 -10.21
CA ASN A 2 13.90 -31.45 -9.87
C ASN A 2 13.98 -31.31 -8.37
N HIS A 3 15.13 -30.96 -7.85
CA HIS A 3 15.25 -30.46 -6.48
C HIS A 3 14.70 -29.02 -6.46
N ASN A 4 13.39 -28.90 -6.33
CA ASN A 4 12.77 -27.64 -5.89
C ASN A 4 13.06 -27.53 -4.37
N THR A 5 14.28 -27.15 -4.02
CA THR A 5 14.57 -26.64 -2.68
C THR A 5 14.00 -25.23 -2.62
N GLY A 6 12.70 -25.15 -2.44
CA GLY A 6 11.98 -23.90 -2.26
C GLY A 6 12.52 -23.20 -1.03
N THR A 7 13.46 -22.30 -1.24
CA THR A 7 13.87 -21.36 -0.21
C THR A 7 12.67 -20.49 0.11
N THR A 8 12.16 -20.58 1.33
CA THR A 8 10.98 -19.84 1.78
C THR A 8 11.20 -18.35 1.59
N MET A 9 10.29 -17.71 0.88
CA MET A 9 10.26 -16.25 0.73
C MET A 9 9.79 -15.64 2.05
N ARG A 10 10.48 -14.62 2.56
CA ARG A 10 10.12 -13.92 3.80
C ARG A 10 9.92 -12.44 3.54
N LEU A 11 8.73 -11.94 3.86
CA LEU A 11 8.41 -10.52 3.81
C LEU A 11 8.40 -9.95 5.22
N PHE A 12 9.28 -8.99 5.48
CA PHE A 12 9.27 -8.19 6.69
C PHE A 12 8.40 -6.97 6.48
N SER A 13 7.35 -6.86 7.25
CA SER A 13 6.35 -5.79 7.18
C SER A 13 5.99 -5.29 8.58
N GLY A 14 5.05 -4.39 8.68
CA GLY A 14 4.52 -3.90 9.94
C GLY A 14 3.00 -3.74 9.89
N PRO A 15 2.31 -3.88 11.04
CA PRO A 15 0.85 -3.92 11.12
C PRO A 15 0.15 -2.69 10.49
N LEU A 16 0.84 -1.57 10.43
CA LEU A 16 0.34 -0.32 9.83
C LEU A 16 1.31 0.23 8.78
N SER A 17 2.09 -0.63 8.13
CA SER A 17 3.00 -0.19 7.07
C SER A 17 2.28 -0.11 5.74
N MET A 18 2.12 1.10 5.19
CA MET A 18 1.60 1.30 3.85
C MET A 18 2.42 0.53 2.80
N PHE A 19 3.73 0.76 2.80
CA PHE A 19 4.64 0.14 1.82
C PHE A 19 4.80 -1.37 2.02
N GLY A 20 4.77 -1.85 3.28
CA GLY A 20 4.77 -3.27 3.57
C GLY A 20 3.51 -3.96 3.06
N SER A 21 2.35 -3.35 3.26
CA SER A 21 1.07 -3.88 2.78
C SER A 21 0.95 -3.88 1.25
N LYS A 22 1.57 -2.92 0.54
CA LYS A 22 1.66 -2.96 -0.94
C LYS A 22 2.36 -4.24 -1.41
N ALA A 23 3.50 -4.58 -0.81
CA ALA A 23 4.26 -5.79 -1.15
C ALA A 23 3.49 -7.07 -0.75
N GLU A 24 2.84 -7.08 0.40
CA GLU A 24 2.03 -8.19 0.88
C GLU A 24 0.83 -8.46 -0.05
N ILE A 25 0.08 -7.42 -0.42
CA ILE A 25 -1.03 -7.56 -1.38
C ILE A 25 -0.52 -8.10 -2.72
N ALA A 26 0.62 -7.60 -3.23
CA ALA A 26 1.18 -8.09 -4.49
C ALA A 26 1.57 -9.57 -4.44
N LEU A 27 2.16 -10.04 -3.34
CA LEU A 27 2.45 -11.46 -3.11
C LEU A 27 1.20 -12.32 -3.14
N LEU A 28 0.15 -11.89 -2.44
CA LEU A 28 -1.15 -12.57 -2.38
C LEU A 28 -1.85 -12.59 -3.74
N GLU A 29 -1.89 -11.47 -4.46
CA GLU A 29 -2.48 -11.37 -5.81
C GLU A 29 -1.75 -12.29 -6.81
N LYS A 30 -0.46 -12.46 -6.65
CA LYS A 30 0.32 -13.38 -7.46
C LYS A 30 0.23 -14.84 -6.99
N GLY A 31 -0.42 -15.11 -5.86
CA GLY A 31 -0.49 -16.45 -5.28
C GLY A 31 0.89 -17.05 -5.06
N LEU A 32 1.79 -16.27 -4.47
CA LEU A 32 3.12 -16.69 -4.06
C LEU A 32 3.08 -17.05 -2.57
N ASP A 33 3.69 -18.18 -2.21
CA ASP A 33 3.85 -18.60 -0.83
C ASP A 33 4.98 -17.80 -0.16
N PHE A 34 4.71 -17.25 1.02
CA PHE A 34 5.69 -16.49 1.80
C PHE A 34 5.41 -16.57 3.30
N GLU A 35 6.45 -16.37 4.09
CA GLU A 35 6.37 -16.12 5.51
C GLU A 35 6.25 -14.61 5.74
N LEU A 36 5.20 -14.17 6.43
CA LEU A 36 5.04 -12.78 6.83
C LEU A 36 5.64 -12.58 8.23
N VAL A 37 6.69 -11.77 8.30
CA VAL A 37 7.34 -11.40 9.57
C VAL A 37 6.91 -9.98 9.95
N MET A 38 5.98 -9.89 10.91
CA MET A 38 5.55 -8.59 11.42
C MET A 38 6.57 -8.00 12.37
N VAL A 39 7.08 -6.83 12.03
CA VAL A 39 8.00 -6.08 12.88
C VAL A 39 7.19 -5.42 13.99
N PRO A 40 7.54 -5.65 15.28
CA PRO A 40 6.78 -5.08 16.38
C PRO A 40 6.76 -3.55 16.28
N PHE A 41 5.56 -2.99 16.41
CA PHE A 41 5.38 -1.57 16.63
C PHE A 41 5.27 -1.35 18.13
N GLY A 42 6.34 -0.87 18.73
CA GLY A 42 6.25 -0.13 19.97
C GLY A 42 5.68 1.27 19.70
N GLU A 43 5.61 2.12 20.72
CA GLU A 43 5.22 3.53 20.56
C GLU A 43 6.14 4.29 19.59
N THR A 44 7.33 3.77 19.32
CA THR A 44 8.41 4.43 18.56
C THR A 44 8.98 3.61 17.41
N TYR A 45 8.29 2.67 16.79
CA TYR A 45 8.87 1.81 15.74
C TYR A 45 10.12 1.01 16.17
N GLU A 46 10.42 0.99 17.45
CA GLU A 46 11.57 0.28 18.02
C GLU A 46 11.09 -0.81 18.99
N PRO A 47 11.79 -1.94 19.13
CA PRO A 47 12.98 -2.32 18.36
C PRO A 47 12.62 -2.81 16.95
N LYS A 48 13.42 -2.46 15.96
CA LYS A 48 13.29 -2.96 14.59
C LYS A 48 13.91 -4.36 14.47
N HIS A 49 13.36 -5.15 13.55
CA HIS A 49 13.90 -6.49 13.31
C HIS A 49 15.35 -6.42 12.81
N PRO A 50 16.27 -7.27 13.31
CA PRO A 50 17.70 -7.26 12.91
C PRO A 50 17.90 -7.37 11.40
N GLU A 51 17.14 -8.20 10.70
CA GLU A 51 17.20 -8.33 9.23
C GLU A 51 16.82 -7.03 8.51
N VAL A 52 15.84 -6.29 9.01
CA VAL A 52 15.46 -4.99 8.44
C VAL A 52 16.60 -3.98 8.59
N LEU A 53 17.25 -3.98 9.76
CA LEU A 53 18.40 -3.10 10.02
C LEU A 53 19.62 -3.44 9.16
N ARG A 54 19.81 -4.73 8.87
CA ARG A 54 20.95 -5.23 8.09
C ARG A 54 20.76 -4.95 6.60
N VAL A 55 19.56 -5.22 6.06
CA VAL A 55 19.29 -5.18 4.63
C VAL A 55 18.95 -3.78 4.14
N ASN A 56 18.14 -3.03 4.90
CA ASN A 56 17.66 -1.72 4.46
C ASN A 56 18.40 -0.56 5.15
N PRO A 57 19.24 0.20 4.43
CA PRO A 57 19.95 1.35 5.02
C PRO A 57 18.99 2.46 5.53
N LYS A 58 17.74 2.52 5.00
CA LYS A 58 16.70 3.43 5.54
C LYS A 58 16.11 2.91 6.86
N ARG A 59 16.46 1.67 7.28
CA ARG A 59 15.96 1.04 8.52
C ARG A 59 14.42 0.96 8.56
N GLN A 60 13.79 0.70 7.42
CA GLN A 60 12.34 0.69 7.23
C GLN A 60 11.89 -0.61 6.54
N VAL A 61 10.66 -1.02 6.82
CA VAL A 61 9.94 -2.05 6.06
C VAL A 61 9.31 -1.43 4.81
N PRO A 62 9.08 -2.22 3.72
CA PRO A 62 9.31 -3.67 3.64
C PRO A 62 10.77 -4.05 3.34
N VAL A 63 11.07 -5.30 3.70
CA VAL A 63 12.24 -6.03 3.22
C VAL A 63 11.77 -7.40 2.78
N LEU A 64 12.20 -7.87 1.61
CA LEU A 64 11.97 -9.22 1.12
C LEU A 64 13.29 -9.99 1.10
N ILE A 65 13.29 -11.20 1.63
CA ILE A 65 14.40 -12.15 1.52
C ILE A 65 13.90 -13.41 0.82
N HIS A 66 14.52 -13.76 -0.31
CA HIS A 66 14.19 -14.96 -1.07
C HIS A 66 15.49 -15.69 -1.48
N GLY A 67 15.79 -16.80 -0.81
CA GLY A 67 17.09 -17.45 -0.96
C GLY A 67 18.24 -16.55 -0.53
N GLY A 68 19.17 -16.31 -1.43
CA GLY A 68 20.29 -15.38 -1.22
C GLY A 68 19.99 -13.95 -1.67
N LEU A 69 18.81 -13.67 -2.21
CA LEU A 69 18.41 -12.34 -2.68
C LEU A 69 17.77 -11.54 -1.54
N GLU A 70 18.19 -10.30 -1.36
CA GLU A 70 17.72 -9.37 -0.35
C GLU A 70 17.31 -8.07 -1.02
N ILE A 71 16.01 -7.71 -0.89
CA ILE A 71 15.45 -6.54 -1.55
C ILE A 71 14.73 -5.67 -0.51
N PHE A 72 14.89 -4.38 -0.61
CA PHE A 72 14.08 -3.40 0.10
C PHE A 72 13.46 -2.42 -0.89
N ASP A 73 12.48 -1.61 -0.43
CA ASP A 73 11.59 -0.79 -1.22
C ASP A 73 10.46 -1.59 -1.88
N SER A 74 9.22 -1.10 -1.69
CA SER A 74 8.03 -1.83 -2.13
C SER A 74 7.93 -1.96 -3.64
N THR A 75 8.38 -0.96 -4.39
CA THR A 75 8.36 -0.98 -5.86
C THR A 75 9.41 -1.96 -6.39
N GLN A 76 10.62 -1.98 -5.83
CA GLN A 76 11.66 -2.93 -6.22
C GLN A 76 11.28 -4.38 -5.90
N ILE A 77 10.65 -4.60 -4.74
CA ILE A 77 10.08 -5.90 -4.39
C ILE A 77 9.04 -6.30 -5.43
N PHE A 78 8.12 -5.39 -5.77
CA PHE A 78 7.07 -5.68 -6.73
C PHE A 78 7.63 -6.00 -8.14
N GLU A 79 8.60 -5.23 -8.64
CA GLU A 79 9.23 -5.52 -9.95
C GLU A 79 9.86 -6.92 -9.96
N TYR A 80 10.52 -7.31 -8.87
CA TYR A 80 11.04 -8.66 -8.72
C TYR A 80 9.93 -9.74 -8.77
N LEU A 81 8.80 -9.51 -8.09
CA LEU A 81 7.67 -10.44 -8.07
C LEU A 81 7.01 -10.56 -9.44
N GLU A 82 6.94 -9.47 -10.19
CA GLU A 82 6.40 -9.44 -11.55
C GLU A 82 7.27 -10.24 -12.51
N ASP A 83 8.58 -10.11 -12.42
CA ASP A 83 9.54 -10.89 -13.22
C ASP A 83 9.56 -12.37 -12.80
N LEU A 84 9.47 -12.66 -11.49
CA LEU A 84 9.48 -14.03 -10.95
C LEU A 84 8.24 -14.82 -11.36
N LYS A 85 7.06 -14.17 -11.33
CA LYS A 85 5.76 -14.77 -11.68
C LYS A 85 4.95 -13.78 -12.50
N PRO A 86 5.14 -13.74 -13.83
CA PRO A 86 4.47 -12.77 -14.70
C PRO A 86 2.93 -12.88 -14.73
N ALA A 87 2.36 -14.02 -14.36
CA ALA A 87 0.90 -14.24 -14.34
C ALA A 87 0.40 -14.56 -12.92
N PRO A 88 -0.68 -13.92 -12.45
CA PRO A 88 -1.41 -12.83 -13.11
C PRO A 88 -0.56 -11.57 -13.21
N ALA A 89 -0.63 -10.88 -14.35
CA ALA A 89 0.11 -9.64 -14.57
C ALA A 89 -0.49 -8.49 -13.73
N LEU A 90 0.36 -7.77 -13.02
CA LEU A 90 -0.01 -6.56 -12.27
C LEU A 90 0.59 -5.28 -12.87
N TRP A 91 1.15 -5.40 -14.10
CA TRP A 91 1.45 -4.29 -14.99
C TRP A 91 0.84 -4.52 -16.38
N PRO A 92 0.44 -3.47 -17.11
CA PRO A 92 0.05 -3.59 -18.51
C PRO A 92 1.15 -4.22 -19.37
N ALA A 93 0.76 -5.00 -20.37
CA ALA A 93 1.72 -5.61 -21.30
C ALA A 93 2.30 -4.58 -22.30
N GLU A 94 1.47 -3.62 -22.72
CA GLU A 94 1.86 -2.58 -23.68
C GLU A 94 2.78 -1.56 -23.00
N ALA A 95 3.85 -1.14 -23.67
CA ALA A 95 4.94 -0.34 -23.08
C ALA A 95 4.48 1.05 -22.60
N ALA A 96 3.65 1.75 -23.40
CA ALA A 96 3.17 3.09 -23.03
C ALA A 96 2.18 3.01 -21.86
N ALA A 97 1.25 2.05 -21.89
CA ALA A 97 0.33 1.81 -20.78
C ALA A 97 1.06 1.39 -19.50
N ARG A 98 2.11 0.59 -19.61
CA ARG A 98 2.97 0.23 -18.47
C ARG A 98 3.70 1.43 -17.89
N ALA A 99 4.22 2.31 -18.74
CA ALA A 99 4.87 3.54 -18.31
C ALA A 99 3.89 4.47 -17.57
N GLU A 100 2.66 4.60 -18.07
CA GLU A 100 1.59 5.36 -17.40
C GLU A 100 1.24 4.76 -16.03
N ALA A 101 1.07 3.44 -15.94
CA ALA A 101 0.76 2.75 -14.69
C ALA A 101 1.88 2.92 -13.64
N ARG A 102 3.15 2.82 -14.06
CA ARG A 102 4.31 3.08 -13.19
C ARG A 102 4.37 4.55 -12.72
N LEU A 103 4.01 5.48 -13.60
CA LEU A 103 3.93 6.89 -13.23
C LEU A 103 2.82 7.16 -12.21
N LEU A 104 1.67 6.48 -12.31
CA LEU A 104 0.59 6.58 -11.32
C LEU A 104 1.01 6.01 -9.97
N GLU A 105 1.72 4.89 -9.97
CA GLU A 105 2.31 4.33 -8.75
C GLU A 105 3.30 5.32 -8.11
N LEU A 106 4.25 5.85 -8.87
CA LEU A 106 5.19 6.86 -8.41
C LEU A 106 4.48 8.10 -7.85
N LYS A 107 3.44 8.60 -8.53
CA LYS A 107 2.65 9.74 -8.06
C LYS A 107 1.96 9.45 -6.72
N SER A 108 1.51 8.23 -6.50
CA SER A 108 0.91 7.82 -5.22
C SER A 108 1.93 7.90 -4.08
N ASP A 109 3.15 7.45 -4.31
CA ASP A 109 4.19 7.36 -3.30
C ASP A 109 4.93 8.69 -3.08
N GLU A 110 5.27 9.40 -4.16
CA GLU A 110 6.20 10.55 -4.12
C GLU A 110 5.49 11.91 -4.27
N VAL A 111 4.26 11.95 -4.76
CA VAL A 111 3.50 13.19 -4.91
C VAL A 111 2.38 13.29 -3.88
N PHE A 112 1.56 12.25 -3.75
CA PHE A 112 0.42 12.23 -2.83
C PHE A 112 0.85 11.93 -1.38
N PHE A 113 1.59 10.85 -1.15
CA PHE A 113 1.88 10.35 0.20
C PHE A 113 2.72 11.31 1.07
N PRO A 114 3.60 12.18 0.57
CA PRO A 114 4.25 13.22 1.37
C PRO A 114 3.28 14.16 2.08
N HIS A 115 2.11 14.44 1.50
CA HIS A 115 1.06 15.20 2.18
C HIS A 115 0.45 14.42 3.34
N VAL A 116 0.28 13.11 3.20
CA VAL A 116 -0.21 12.22 4.25
C VAL A 116 0.80 12.15 5.42
N ILE A 117 2.08 12.05 5.12
CA ILE A 117 3.15 12.09 6.13
C ILE A 117 3.13 13.41 6.91
N ARG A 118 2.91 14.53 6.20
CA ARG A 118 2.78 15.84 6.86
C ARG A 118 1.60 15.88 7.81
N LEU A 119 0.44 15.36 7.39
CA LEU A 119 -0.74 15.24 8.25
C LEU A 119 -0.49 14.35 9.46
N MET A 120 0.25 13.26 9.30
CA MET A 120 0.61 12.37 10.41
C MET A 120 1.40 13.10 11.51
N GLY A 121 2.30 14.01 11.13
CA GLY A 121 3.06 14.83 12.08
C GLY A 121 2.28 16.01 12.67
N LEU A 122 1.04 16.26 12.22
CA LEU A 122 0.23 17.43 12.62
C LEU A 122 -1.16 17.03 13.17
N GLN A 123 -1.30 15.77 13.64
CA GLN A 123 -2.59 15.26 14.14
C GLN A 123 -3.13 16.03 15.34
N ASP A 124 -2.26 16.58 16.18
CA ASP A 124 -2.55 17.43 17.33
C ASP A 124 -2.82 18.91 16.96
N ARG A 125 -2.54 19.29 15.71
CA ARG A 125 -2.68 20.67 15.19
C ARG A 125 -3.41 20.71 13.85
N PRO A 126 -4.70 20.30 13.79
CA PRO A 126 -5.43 20.18 12.53
C PRO A 126 -5.63 21.51 11.79
N GLU A 127 -5.61 22.64 12.52
CA GLU A 127 -5.75 24.00 11.96
C GLU A 127 -4.41 24.64 11.53
N ASP A 128 -3.29 23.95 11.73
CA ASP A 128 -2.00 24.44 11.26
C ASP A 128 -2.05 24.68 9.73
N PRO A 129 -1.58 25.84 9.24
CA PRO A 129 -1.61 26.13 7.79
C PRO A 129 -1.00 25.03 6.92
N ALA A 130 0.02 24.32 7.44
CA ALA A 130 0.63 23.21 6.72
C ALA A 130 -0.29 21.97 6.67
N ALA A 131 -1.11 21.71 7.71
CA ALA A 131 -2.11 20.65 7.71
C ALA A 131 -3.26 20.99 6.75
N VAL A 132 -3.74 22.24 6.76
CA VAL A 132 -4.77 22.73 5.84
C VAL A 132 -4.28 22.60 4.38
N ALA A 133 -3.05 23.05 4.10
CA ALA A 133 -2.46 22.94 2.76
C ALA A 133 -2.29 21.47 2.32
N ALA A 134 -1.91 20.57 3.22
CA ALA A 134 -1.76 19.15 2.92
C ALA A 134 -3.09 18.48 2.60
N ARG A 135 -4.17 18.77 3.36
CA ARG A 135 -5.54 18.29 3.04
C ARG A 135 -6.03 18.82 1.68
N ALA A 136 -5.80 20.10 1.39
CA ALA A 136 -6.15 20.69 0.10
C ALA A 136 -5.38 20.05 -1.06
N ALA A 137 -4.10 19.71 -0.87
CA ALA A 137 -3.30 19.01 -1.87
C ALA A 137 -3.81 17.58 -2.09
N ALA A 138 -4.15 16.86 -1.02
CA ALA A 138 -4.75 15.53 -1.12
C ALA A 138 -6.10 15.58 -1.88
N ALA A 139 -6.95 16.57 -1.60
CA ALA A 139 -8.23 16.73 -2.28
C ALA A 139 -8.04 16.96 -3.80
N ARG A 140 -7.11 17.81 -4.21
CA ARG A 140 -6.78 18.02 -5.64
C ARG A 140 -6.29 16.75 -6.31
N PHE A 141 -5.49 15.95 -5.61
CA PHE A 141 -5.04 14.67 -6.14
C PHE A 141 -6.20 13.68 -6.31
N TYR A 142 -7.15 13.66 -5.39
CA TYR A 142 -8.38 12.87 -5.53
C TYR A 142 -9.21 13.30 -6.75
N GLU A 143 -9.32 14.62 -7.04
CA GLU A 143 -9.99 15.11 -8.23
C GLU A 143 -9.32 14.60 -9.52
N GLU A 144 -7.98 14.59 -9.57
CA GLU A 144 -7.23 14.02 -10.70
C GLU A 144 -7.52 12.51 -10.86
N MET A 145 -7.51 11.75 -9.77
CA MET A 145 -7.78 10.31 -9.80
C MET A 145 -9.26 10.00 -10.08
N GLU A 146 -10.18 10.87 -9.68
CA GLU A 146 -11.62 10.77 -9.99
C GLU A 146 -11.87 10.74 -11.51
N VAL A 147 -11.15 11.60 -12.26
CA VAL A 147 -11.26 11.63 -13.73
C VAL A 147 -10.80 10.30 -14.33
N LEU A 148 -9.73 9.72 -13.83
CA LEU A 148 -9.22 8.42 -14.31
C LEU A 148 -10.20 7.28 -13.96
N ALA A 149 -10.68 7.23 -12.72
CA ALA A 149 -11.64 6.22 -12.27
C ALA A 149 -12.97 6.31 -13.04
N ALA A 150 -13.46 7.51 -13.32
CA ALA A 150 -14.67 7.73 -14.12
C ALA A 150 -14.51 7.22 -15.56
N ALA A 151 -13.34 7.44 -16.17
CA ALA A 151 -13.09 7.09 -17.56
C ALA A 151 -12.77 5.61 -17.77
N ARG A 152 -12.15 4.94 -16.80
CA ARG A 152 -11.49 3.65 -16.99
C ARG A 152 -11.94 2.55 -16.02
N GLY A 153 -12.62 2.89 -14.94
CA GLY A 153 -12.96 2.01 -13.82
C GLY A 153 -11.80 1.84 -12.85
N HIS A 154 -10.64 1.39 -13.32
CA HIS A 154 -9.37 1.39 -12.59
C HIS A 154 -8.43 2.49 -13.09
N LEU A 155 -7.43 2.87 -12.29
CA LEU A 155 -6.58 4.03 -12.57
C LEU A 155 -5.79 3.91 -13.88
N ALA A 156 -5.34 2.70 -14.21
CA ALA A 156 -4.60 2.41 -15.44
C ALA A 156 -5.38 1.51 -16.43
N GLY A 157 -6.71 1.48 -16.37
CA GLY A 157 -7.60 0.76 -17.28
C GLY A 157 -8.00 -0.64 -16.80
N ALA A 158 -7.14 -1.33 -16.08
CA ALA A 158 -7.43 -2.57 -15.35
C ALA A 158 -6.78 -2.51 -13.97
N TYR A 159 -7.13 -3.46 -13.11
CA TYR A 159 -6.51 -3.55 -11.79
C TYR A 159 -5.03 -3.91 -11.91
N PHE A 160 -4.18 -2.98 -11.51
CA PHE A 160 -2.74 -3.10 -11.53
C PHE A 160 -2.11 -2.64 -10.21
N TYR A 161 -0.79 -2.73 -10.10
CA TYR A 161 -0.05 -2.31 -8.91
C TYR A 161 -0.25 -0.82 -8.59
N ALA A 162 -0.52 0.01 -9.60
CA ALA A 162 -0.90 1.41 -9.40
C ALA A 162 -2.16 1.57 -8.51
N ASP A 163 -3.15 0.67 -8.68
CA ASP A 163 -4.36 0.65 -7.84
C ASP A 163 -4.02 0.24 -6.41
N ILE A 164 -3.15 -0.76 -6.22
CA ILE A 164 -2.67 -1.17 -4.89
C ILE A 164 -1.95 -0.02 -4.20
N ALA A 165 -1.06 0.66 -4.91
CA ALA A 165 -0.28 1.77 -4.37
C ALA A 165 -1.18 2.92 -3.91
N PHE A 166 -2.08 3.38 -4.79
CA PHE A 166 -2.97 4.48 -4.44
C PHE A 166 -4.02 4.08 -3.39
N TYR A 167 -4.50 2.85 -3.43
CA TYR A 167 -5.40 2.33 -2.40
C TYR A 167 -4.78 2.42 -1.01
N MET A 168 -3.55 1.98 -0.84
CA MET A 168 -2.86 2.06 0.44
C MET A 168 -2.57 3.50 0.85
N ALA A 169 -2.21 4.37 -0.10
CA ALA A 169 -1.97 5.78 0.17
C ALA A 169 -3.23 6.52 0.64
N GLN A 170 -4.39 6.32 -0.03
CA GLN A 170 -5.66 6.93 0.37
C GLN A 170 -6.20 6.38 1.69
N LEU A 171 -5.97 5.08 1.99
CA LEU A 171 -6.32 4.51 3.29
C LEU A 171 -5.60 5.23 4.43
N PHE A 172 -4.30 5.48 4.26
CA PHE A 172 -3.53 6.27 5.22
C PHE A 172 -4.00 7.72 5.28
N ALA A 173 -4.34 8.34 4.14
CA ALA A 173 -4.88 9.69 4.11
C ALA A 173 -6.21 9.79 4.89
N ALA A 174 -7.10 8.82 4.74
CA ALA A 174 -8.35 8.74 5.49
C ALA A 174 -8.08 8.67 6.99
N ARG A 175 -7.12 7.86 7.41
CA ARG A 175 -6.70 7.75 8.82
C ARG A 175 -6.08 9.05 9.36
N MET A 176 -5.48 9.84 8.49
CA MET A 176 -4.81 11.11 8.85
C MET A 176 -5.73 12.34 8.67
N GLY A 177 -7.03 12.14 8.46
CA GLY A 177 -8.01 13.24 8.37
C GLY A 177 -8.11 13.88 6.98
N ALA A 178 -7.70 13.16 5.92
CA ALA A 178 -7.90 13.56 4.53
C ALA A 178 -8.59 12.44 3.72
N PRO A 179 -9.84 12.04 4.08
CA PRO A 179 -10.57 11.01 3.36
C PRO A 179 -11.07 11.52 2.01
N MET A 180 -11.32 10.59 1.09
CA MET A 180 -12.19 10.84 -0.07
C MET A 180 -13.60 11.16 0.42
N THR A 181 -14.33 11.96 -0.35
CA THR A 181 -15.68 12.42 0.00
C THR A 181 -16.67 12.16 -1.15
N GLY A 182 -17.94 12.48 -0.96
CA GLY A 182 -18.96 12.42 -2.01
C GLY A 182 -18.66 13.30 -3.24
N ALA A 183 -17.65 14.15 -3.20
CA ALA A 183 -17.17 14.91 -4.36
C ALA A 183 -16.44 14.04 -5.40
N THR A 184 -16.01 12.83 -5.02
CA THR A 184 -15.29 11.88 -5.88
C THR A 184 -16.00 10.51 -5.91
N PRO A 185 -17.23 10.43 -6.48
CA PRO A 185 -18.07 9.23 -6.38
C PRO A 185 -17.53 8.02 -7.14
N ASN A 186 -16.84 8.23 -8.27
CA ASN A 186 -16.23 7.13 -9.03
C ASN A 186 -15.02 6.56 -8.28
N LEU A 187 -14.26 7.41 -7.61
CA LEU A 187 -13.12 7.01 -6.80
C LEU A 187 -13.57 6.28 -5.53
N LEU A 188 -14.71 6.67 -4.93
CA LEU A 188 -15.30 5.92 -3.82
C LEU A 188 -15.72 4.51 -4.26
N ARG A 189 -16.36 4.38 -5.45
CA ARG A 189 -16.71 3.08 -6.02
C ARG A 189 -15.47 2.24 -6.31
N TRP A 190 -14.45 2.83 -6.95
CA TRP A 190 -13.15 2.18 -7.16
C TRP A 190 -12.53 1.66 -5.85
N ARG A 191 -12.55 2.46 -4.79
CA ARG A 191 -12.06 2.04 -3.47
C ARG A 191 -12.80 0.81 -2.96
N ASP A 192 -14.13 0.81 -3.07
CA ASP A 192 -14.95 -0.29 -2.58
C ASP A 192 -14.72 -1.57 -3.41
N GLU A 193 -14.58 -1.44 -4.73
CA GLU A 193 -14.20 -2.55 -5.63
C GLU A 193 -12.81 -3.12 -5.29
N VAL A 194 -11.82 -2.26 -5.05
CA VAL A 194 -10.48 -2.69 -4.65
C VAL A 194 -10.50 -3.34 -3.26
N THR A 195 -11.26 -2.78 -2.31
CA THR A 195 -11.41 -3.37 -0.96
C THR A 195 -12.03 -4.77 -1.01
N ALA A 196 -12.94 -5.04 -1.95
CA ALA A 196 -13.59 -6.34 -2.10
C ALA A 196 -12.67 -7.46 -2.63
N ARG A 197 -11.50 -7.12 -3.17
CA ARG A 197 -10.53 -8.12 -3.64
C ARG A 197 -9.98 -8.92 -2.46
N PRO A 198 -9.93 -10.27 -2.53
CA PRO A 198 -9.51 -11.10 -1.41
C PRO A 198 -8.18 -10.69 -0.79
N ALA A 199 -7.14 -10.48 -1.61
CA ALA A 199 -5.81 -10.08 -1.15
C ALA A 199 -5.82 -8.73 -0.38
N VAL A 200 -6.55 -7.75 -0.91
CA VAL A 200 -6.68 -6.43 -0.28
C VAL A 200 -7.48 -6.52 1.00
N ARG A 201 -8.64 -7.18 0.94
CA ARG A 201 -9.53 -7.35 2.09
C ARG A 201 -8.81 -8.00 3.27
N ASP A 202 -8.05 -9.07 3.03
CA ASP A 202 -7.39 -9.83 4.09
C ASP A 202 -6.30 -9.00 4.78
N VAL A 203 -5.49 -8.27 4.00
CA VAL A 203 -4.47 -7.35 4.54
C VAL A 203 -5.10 -6.20 5.31
N VAL A 204 -6.16 -5.60 4.76
CA VAL A 204 -6.83 -4.44 5.38
C VAL A 204 -7.63 -4.85 6.61
N ALA A 205 -8.22 -6.05 6.64
CA ALA A 205 -8.88 -6.60 7.83
C ALA A 205 -7.88 -6.81 8.99
N ALA A 206 -6.69 -7.31 8.71
CA ALA A 206 -5.63 -7.44 9.71
C ALA A 206 -5.19 -6.06 10.26
N MET A 207 -5.10 -5.05 9.39
CA MET A 207 -4.84 -3.66 9.76
C MET A 207 -5.94 -3.08 10.64
N ALA A 208 -7.22 -3.30 10.29
CA ALA A 208 -8.38 -2.86 11.06
C ALA A 208 -8.38 -3.49 12.45
N ALA A 209 -8.13 -4.80 12.55
CA ALA A 209 -8.01 -5.52 13.82
C ALA A 209 -6.90 -4.94 14.70
N PHE A 210 -5.74 -4.62 14.11
CA PHE A 210 -4.65 -3.99 14.84
C PHE A 210 -5.02 -2.60 15.35
N LEU A 211 -5.66 -1.76 14.53
CA LEU A 211 -6.14 -0.44 14.95
C LEU A 211 -7.12 -0.56 16.12
N ALA A 212 -8.11 -1.43 16.01
CA ALA A 212 -9.10 -1.68 17.05
C ALA A 212 -8.46 -2.17 18.35
N SER A 213 -7.50 -3.09 18.28
CA SER A 213 -6.76 -3.59 19.46
C SER A 213 -5.97 -2.51 20.19
N ARG A 214 -5.67 -1.39 19.51
CA ARG A 214 -4.99 -0.22 20.07
C ARG A 214 -5.93 0.93 20.42
N GLY A 215 -7.25 0.71 20.35
CA GLY A 215 -8.25 1.76 20.60
C GLY A 215 -8.16 2.92 19.60
N ARG A 216 -7.62 2.70 18.40
CA ARG A 216 -7.50 3.71 17.35
C ARG A 216 -8.69 3.66 16.41
N PRO A 217 -9.14 4.81 15.88
CA PRO A 217 -10.22 4.84 14.90
C PRO A 217 -9.92 3.97 13.68
N VAL A 218 -10.93 3.21 13.26
CA VAL A 218 -10.90 2.41 12.03
C VAL A 218 -11.78 3.12 11.01
N PRO A 219 -11.29 3.46 9.81
CA PRO A 219 -12.14 3.99 8.74
C PRO A 219 -13.28 3.04 8.39
N ASP A 220 -14.49 3.57 8.17
CA ASP A 220 -15.72 2.80 7.99
C ASP A 220 -15.70 1.83 6.80
N PHE A 221 -14.89 2.11 5.77
CA PHE A 221 -14.76 1.23 4.60
C PHE A 221 -13.82 0.04 4.82
N MET A 222 -13.06 0.01 5.93
CA MET A 222 -12.18 -1.13 6.23
C MET A 222 -13.01 -2.30 6.76
N PRO A 223 -12.79 -3.52 6.26
CA PRO A 223 -13.50 -4.70 6.75
C PRO A 223 -13.13 -4.97 8.21
N ILE A 224 -14.15 -5.17 9.05
CA ILE A 224 -13.96 -5.56 10.45
C ILE A 224 -13.94 -7.08 10.51
N PRO A 225 -12.90 -7.71 11.11
CA PRO A 225 -12.88 -9.15 11.27
C PRO A 225 -14.07 -9.64 12.08
N GLY A 226 -14.89 -10.54 11.52
CA GLY A 226 -16.00 -11.19 12.22
C GLY A 226 -17.32 -10.40 12.20
N ALA A 227 -17.46 -9.37 11.38
CA ALA A 227 -18.76 -8.75 11.08
C ALA A 227 -19.49 -9.48 9.94
#